data_0bd2cd809055c8b843c4c4ea84954ba9
#
_entry.id   0bd2cd809055c8b843c4c4ea84954ba9
#
_cell.length_a   1.000
_cell.length_b   1.000
_cell.length_c   1.000
_cell.angle_alpha   90.00
_cell.angle_beta   90.00
_cell.angle_gamma   90.00
#
_symmetry.space_group_name_H-M   'P 1'
#
loop_
_entity.id
_entity.type
_entity.pdbx_description
1 polymer ?
#
loop_
_entity_poly.entity_id
_entity_poly.type
_entity_poly.pdbx_seq_one_letter_code
_entity_poly.pdbx_strand_id
1 'polypeptide(L)'
;MDKIRDKNGLTEEEFLEKYKEKNYPSPYLTADIVVIGLNGEQKKLLLIQRGGHPFINMWALPGGFSRQTETMEETAHRELLEETGVNSECISPIGLFSKPDRDPRGWVVTQAYLCKVNFTECKALAGDDAKNAEWFDLTVKNQIITLDNGDCVISFKYESGKIEYISKDKLAFDHAEIIAKAIELL
;
A
#
# COMPACT_ATOMS: atom_id res chain seq x y z
N MET A 1 5.13 29.22 -39.63
CA MET A 1 4.63 27.85 -39.70
C MET A 1 3.19 27.86 -39.22
N ASP A 2 2.26 27.41 -40.02
CA ASP A 2 0.87 27.31 -39.60
C ASP A 2 0.77 26.26 -38.47
N LYS A 3 0.15 26.66 -37.33
CA LYS A 3 -0.07 25.74 -36.22
C LYS A 3 -1.04 24.62 -36.67
N ILE A 4 -0.67 23.35 -36.44
CA ILE A 4 -1.53 22.19 -36.69
C ILE A 4 -2.82 22.34 -35.88
N ARG A 5 -3.99 22.09 -36.52
CA ARG A 5 -5.31 22.15 -35.89
C ARG A 5 -5.97 20.77 -35.88
N ASP A 6 -6.68 20.48 -34.79
CA ASP A 6 -7.46 19.24 -34.66
C ASP A 6 -8.75 19.28 -35.52
N LYS A 7 -9.55 18.21 -35.45
CA LYS A 7 -10.85 18.08 -36.15
C LYS A 7 -11.89 19.15 -35.75
N ASN A 8 -11.69 19.84 -34.64
CA ASN A 8 -12.55 20.93 -34.15
C ASN A 8 -11.96 22.30 -34.47
N GLY A 9 -10.84 22.36 -35.21
CA GLY A 9 -10.16 23.58 -35.61
C GLY A 9 -9.30 24.21 -34.51
N LEU A 10 -9.04 23.48 -33.40
CA LEU A 10 -8.24 23.97 -32.27
C LEU A 10 -6.76 23.66 -32.45
N THR A 11 -5.88 24.58 -32.04
CA THR A 11 -4.48 24.28 -31.79
C THR A 11 -4.34 23.51 -30.46
N GLU A 12 -3.19 22.88 -30.22
CA GLU A 12 -2.92 22.19 -28.96
C GLU A 12 -3.09 23.11 -27.74
N GLU A 13 -2.58 24.35 -27.82
CA GLU A 13 -2.71 25.36 -26.75
C GLU A 13 -4.18 25.69 -26.47
N GLU A 14 -4.98 25.97 -27.51
CA GLU A 14 -6.40 26.26 -27.40
C GLU A 14 -7.19 25.05 -26.86
N PHE A 15 -6.78 23.83 -27.24
CA PHE A 15 -7.37 22.59 -26.72
C PHE A 15 -7.04 22.40 -25.22
N LEU A 16 -5.78 22.54 -24.80
CA LEU A 16 -5.35 22.36 -23.43
C LEU A 16 -5.99 23.39 -22.49
N GLU A 17 -6.16 24.65 -22.95
CA GLU A 17 -6.85 25.67 -22.19
C GLU A 17 -8.29 25.30 -21.92
N LYS A 18 -9.03 24.88 -22.95
CA LYS A 18 -10.41 24.38 -22.82
C LYS A 18 -10.50 23.08 -21.99
N TYR A 19 -9.48 22.21 -22.05
CA TYR A 19 -9.42 20.97 -21.29
C TYR A 19 -9.26 21.23 -19.80
N LYS A 20 -8.49 22.23 -19.38
CA LYS A 20 -8.33 22.63 -17.97
C LYS A 20 -9.64 23.07 -17.32
N GLU A 21 -10.60 23.54 -18.12
CA GLU A 21 -11.94 23.93 -17.63
C GLU A 21 -12.83 22.72 -17.29
N LYS A 22 -12.47 21.52 -17.75
CA LYS A 22 -13.23 20.30 -17.48
C LYS A 22 -12.80 19.68 -16.15
N ASN A 23 -13.67 19.78 -15.15
CA ASN A 23 -13.45 19.15 -13.87
C ASN A 23 -13.94 17.68 -13.90
N TYR A 24 -13.05 16.77 -14.31
CA TYR A 24 -13.33 15.34 -14.21
C TYR A 24 -13.07 14.84 -12.78
N PRO A 25 -14.00 14.04 -12.20
CA PRO A 25 -13.71 13.37 -10.96
C PRO A 25 -12.49 12.47 -11.14
N SER A 26 -11.56 12.52 -10.19
CA SER A 26 -10.36 11.70 -10.18
C SER A 26 -10.22 10.96 -8.84
N PRO A 27 -9.68 9.74 -8.83
CA PRO A 27 -9.38 9.06 -7.58
C PRO A 27 -8.24 9.76 -6.85
N TYR A 28 -8.22 9.60 -5.54
CA TYR A 28 -7.01 9.81 -4.76
C TYR A 28 -6.07 8.62 -4.99
N LEU A 29 -4.80 8.90 -5.21
CA LEU A 29 -3.78 7.88 -5.39
C LEU A 29 -3.02 7.66 -4.08
N THR A 30 -2.80 6.39 -3.73
CA THR A 30 -2.00 5.97 -2.58
C THR A 30 -0.99 4.91 -3.00
N ALA A 31 0.08 4.76 -2.21
CA ALA A 31 0.99 3.61 -2.29
C ALA A 31 0.90 2.84 -0.97
N ASP A 32 0.78 1.51 -1.05
CA ASP A 32 0.86 0.60 0.08
C ASP A 32 2.04 -0.36 -0.10
N ILE A 33 2.84 -0.59 0.94
CA ILE A 33 4.08 -1.36 0.82
C ILE A 33 4.02 -2.62 1.69
N VAL A 34 4.16 -3.80 1.06
CA VAL A 34 4.34 -5.07 1.74
C VAL A 34 5.83 -5.26 2.00
N VAL A 35 6.28 -5.03 3.22
CA VAL A 35 7.68 -5.17 3.61
C VAL A 35 7.92 -6.54 4.20
N ILE A 36 8.60 -7.40 3.45
CA ILE A 36 8.97 -8.75 3.89
C ILE A 36 10.40 -8.74 4.41
N GLY A 37 10.53 -8.98 5.69
CA GLY A 37 11.80 -9.19 6.36
C GLY A 37 12.24 -10.65 6.24
N LEU A 38 13.46 -10.88 5.78
CA LEU A 38 14.04 -12.22 5.57
C LEU A 38 15.30 -12.38 6.43
N ASN A 39 15.45 -13.54 7.08
CA ASN A 39 16.70 -13.98 7.69
C ASN A 39 16.72 -15.52 7.74
N GLY A 40 17.50 -16.15 6.86
CA GLY A 40 17.48 -17.60 6.66
C GLY A 40 16.06 -18.05 6.26
N GLU A 41 15.49 -18.97 7.01
CA GLU A 41 14.12 -19.47 6.78
C GLU A 41 13.04 -18.61 7.43
N GLN A 42 13.43 -17.67 8.31
CA GLN A 42 12.48 -16.80 8.99
C GLN A 42 11.96 -15.73 8.04
N LYS A 43 10.64 -15.56 8.06
CA LYS A 43 9.93 -14.51 7.32
C LYS A 43 9.12 -13.68 8.28
N LYS A 44 9.21 -12.37 8.16
CA LYS A 44 8.41 -11.42 8.93
C LYS A 44 7.74 -10.43 7.99
N LEU A 45 6.62 -9.88 8.43
CA LEU A 45 5.93 -8.78 7.76
C LEU A 45 5.96 -7.56 8.67
N LEU A 46 6.35 -6.42 8.14
CA LEU A 46 6.30 -5.16 8.87
C LEU A 46 4.90 -4.55 8.73
N LEU A 47 4.29 -4.24 9.87
CA LEU A 47 3.02 -3.53 9.93
C LEU A 47 3.15 -2.29 10.80
N ILE A 48 2.33 -1.29 10.51
CA ILE A 48 2.13 -0.11 11.35
C ILE A 48 0.80 -0.22 12.09
N GLN A 49 0.72 0.37 13.28
CA GLN A 49 -0.55 0.54 13.99
C GLN A 49 -1.09 1.95 13.72
N ARG A 50 -2.28 2.04 13.18
CA ARG A 50 -2.88 3.33 12.82
C ARG A 50 -3.17 4.20 14.04
N GLY A 51 -2.68 5.44 14.02
CA GLY A 51 -2.91 6.45 15.06
C GLY A 51 -4.25 7.18 14.93
N GLY A 52 -4.87 7.17 13.72
CA GLY A 52 -6.08 7.93 13.40
C GLY A 52 -7.15 7.17 12.65
N HIS A 53 -8.31 7.83 12.45
CA HIS A 53 -9.40 7.31 11.62
C HIS A 53 -9.11 7.39 10.13
N PRO A 54 -9.72 6.51 9.34
CA PRO A 54 -10.48 5.33 9.70
C PRO A 54 -9.58 4.21 10.25
N PHE A 55 -10.18 3.20 10.90
CA PHE A 55 -9.48 2.02 11.43
C PHE A 55 -8.43 2.31 12.51
N ILE A 56 -8.71 3.26 13.41
CA ILE A 56 -7.82 3.60 14.53
C ILE A 56 -7.45 2.36 15.36
N ASN A 57 -6.18 2.23 15.75
CA ASN A 57 -5.55 1.12 16.45
C ASN A 57 -5.50 -0.21 15.66
N MET A 58 -5.98 -0.31 14.43
CA MET A 58 -5.81 -1.48 13.60
C MET A 58 -4.42 -1.50 12.96
N TRP A 59 -3.93 -2.71 12.70
CA TRP A 59 -2.69 -2.92 11.95
C TRP A 59 -2.93 -2.74 10.46
N ALA A 60 -1.96 -2.13 9.79
CA ALA A 60 -2.00 -1.78 8.38
C ALA A 60 -0.63 -1.96 7.72
N LEU A 61 -0.61 -2.04 6.41
CA LEU A 61 0.62 -1.84 5.65
C LEU A 61 1.08 -0.39 5.79
N PRO A 62 2.38 -0.11 5.83
CA PRO A 62 2.88 1.24 5.63
C PRO A 62 2.47 1.77 4.27
N GLY A 63 2.12 3.07 4.21
CA GLY A 63 1.67 3.69 2.99
C GLY A 63 0.77 4.91 3.19
N GLY A 64 0.63 5.70 2.11
CA GLY A 64 -0.15 6.93 2.18
C GLY A 64 -0.41 7.57 0.82
N PHE A 65 -0.85 8.82 0.86
CA PHE A 65 -1.27 9.56 -0.32
C PHE A 65 -0.09 10.07 -1.14
N SER A 66 -0.21 9.92 -2.46
CA SER A 66 0.73 10.50 -3.42
C SER A 66 0.60 12.03 -3.44
N ARG A 67 1.73 12.72 -3.57
CA ARG A 67 1.82 14.15 -3.82
C ARG A 67 1.86 14.41 -5.33
N GLN A 68 1.38 15.57 -5.77
CA GLN A 68 1.30 15.91 -7.21
C GLN A 68 2.65 15.88 -7.94
N THR A 69 3.75 16.01 -7.20
CA THR A 69 5.11 16.05 -7.73
C THR A 69 5.87 14.75 -7.60
N GLU A 70 5.21 13.69 -7.13
CA GLU A 70 5.80 12.37 -6.89
C GLU A 70 5.30 11.35 -7.90
N THR A 71 6.18 10.47 -8.32
CA THR A 71 5.79 9.19 -8.91
C THR A 71 5.25 8.26 -7.81
N MET A 72 4.57 7.18 -8.19
CA MET A 72 4.07 6.21 -7.20
C MET A 72 5.20 5.49 -6.46
N GLU A 73 6.36 5.30 -7.11
CA GLU A 73 7.57 4.75 -6.49
C GLU A 73 8.17 5.71 -5.47
N GLU A 74 8.28 7.00 -5.81
CA GLU A 74 8.74 8.02 -4.87
C GLU A 74 7.81 8.15 -3.67
N THR A 75 6.48 8.08 -3.89
CA THR A 75 5.49 8.02 -2.81
C THR A 75 5.75 6.81 -1.90
N ALA A 76 5.94 5.62 -2.48
CA ALA A 76 6.18 4.39 -1.70
C ALA A 76 7.47 4.48 -0.87
N HIS A 77 8.55 4.99 -1.45
CA HIS A 77 9.82 5.19 -0.72
C HIS A 77 9.67 6.20 0.42
N ARG A 78 9.01 7.32 0.19
CA ARG A 78 8.78 8.34 1.21
C ARG A 78 7.94 7.80 2.36
N GLU A 79 6.78 7.20 2.07
CA GLU A 79 5.88 6.66 3.10
C GLU A 79 6.57 5.55 3.91
N LEU A 80 7.31 4.65 3.25
CA LEU A 80 8.07 3.60 3.92
C LEU A 80 9.07 4.19 4.91
N LEU A 81 9.81 5.21 4.50
CA LEU A 81 10.78 5.88 5.35
C LEU A 81 10.11 6.68 6.48
N GLU A 82 9.08 7.47 6.16
CA GLU A 82 8.37 8.32 7.13
C GLU A 82 7.68 7.50 8.21
N GLU A 83 7.02 6.38 7.86
CA GLU A 83 6.24 5.60 8.82
C GLU A 83 7.02 4.50 9.54
N THR A 84 8.13 4.01 8.97
CA THR A 84 8.83 2.84 9.51
C THR A 84 10.32 3.04 9.75
N GLY A 85 10.90 4.12 9.23
CA GLY A 85 12.35 4.33 9.25
C GLY A 85 13.14 3.39 8.32
N VAL A 86 12.45 2.51 7.57
CA VAL A 86 13.09 1.60 6.62
C VAL A 86 13.43 2.35 5.35
N ASN A 87 14.72 2.39 5.02
CA ASN A 87 15.20 2.94 3.75
C ASN A 87 15.61 1.78 2.83
N SER A 88 14.82 1.51 1.81
CA SER A 88 15.11 0.48 0.82
C SER A 88 14.83 1.01 -0.58
N GLU A 89 15.81 0.87 -1.48
CA GLU A 89 15.67 1.20 -2.89
C GLU A 89 15.04 0.05 -3.70
N CYS A 90 14.92 -1.14 -3.09
CA CYS A 90 14.43 -2.34 -3.77
C CYS A 90 12.93 -2.54 -3.51
N ILE A 91 12.10 -1.80 -4.23
CA ILE A 91 10.66 -2.07 -4.29
C ILE A 91 10.28 -2.61 -5.68
N SER A 92 9.28 -3.48 -5.72
CA SER A 92 8.72 -4.01 -6.98
C SER A 92 7.19 -3.95 -6.95
N PRO A 93 6.53 -3.60 -8.07
CA PRO A 93 5.08 -3.48 -8.09
C PRO A 93 4.41 -4.85 -7.90
N ILE A 94 3.39 -4.90 -7.04
CA ILE A 94 2.48 -6.05 -6.87
C ILE A 94 1.30 -5.89 -7.83
N GLY A 95 0.71 -4.70 -7.88
CA GLY A 95 -0.45 -4.40 -8.69
C GLY A 95 -1.26 -3.23 -8.20
N LEU A 96 -2.28 -2.89 -8.98
CA LEU A 96 -3.23 -1.82 -8.70
C LEU A 96 -4.48 -2.37 -8.01
N PHE A 97 -4.86 -1.77 -6.88
CA PHE A 97 -6.08 -2.11 -6.14
C PHE A 97 -7.05 -0.94 -6.21
N SER A 98 -8.15 -1.13 -6.91
CA SER A 98 -9.10 -0.07 -7.26
C SER A 98 -10.56 -0.47 -7.00
N LYS A 99 -10.79 -1.45 -6.14
CA LYS A 99 -12.12 -1.92 -5.80
C LYS A 99 -12.96 -0.75 -5.25
N PRO A 100 -14.19 -0.54 -5.71
CA PRO A 100 -15.07 0.42 -5.07
C PRO A 100 -15.19 0.14 -3.58
N ASP A 101 -15.28 1.19 -2.78
CA ASP A 101 -15.44 1.12 -1.31
C ASP A 101 -14.27 0.45 -0.56
N ARG A 102 -13.09 0.27 -1.21
CA ARG A 102 -11.89 -0.20 -0.49
C ARG A 102 -11.46 0.74 0.64
N ASP A 103 -11.77 2.01 0.50
CA ASP A 103 -11.49 3.06 1.48
C ASP A 103 -12.77 3.85 1.78
N PRO A 104 -13.20 3.95 3.06
CA PRO A 104 -14.41 4.67 3.43
C PRO A 104 -14.30 6.19 3.26
N ARG A 105 -13.11 6.74 3.01
CA ARG A 105 -12.90 8.18 2.78
C ARG A 105 -13.35 8.64 1.40
N GLY A 106 -13.47 7.71 0.43
CA GLY A 106 -13.91 8.02 -0.92
C GLY A 106 -13.28 7.16 -2.00
N TRP A 107 -13.22 7.67 -3.21
CA TRP A 107 -12.62 6.97 -4.35
C TRP A 107 -11.10 6.99 -4.25
N VAL A 108 -10.53 5.94 -3.71
CA VAL A 108 -9.08 5.76 -3.53
C VAL A 108 -8.60 4.56 -4.35
N VAL A 109 -7.49 4.75 -5.04
CA VAL A 109 -6.79 3.71 -5.79
C VAL A 109 -5.36 3.61 -5.27
N THR A 110 -4.91 2.41 -4.92
CA THR A 110 -3.54 2.20 -4.47
C THR A 110 -2.72 1.39 -5.46
N GLN A 111 -1.48 1.80 -5.67
CA GLN A 111 -0.44 0.97 -6.24
C GLN A 111 0.29 0.27 -5.09
N ALA A 112 0.18 -1.04 -5.03
CA ALA A 112 0.89 -1.82 -4.02
C ALA A 112 2.29 -2.24 -4.49
N TYR A 113 3.24 -2.24 -3.55
CA TYR A 113 4.63 -2.61 -3.77
C TYR A 113 5.10 -3.68 -2.79
N LEU A 114 6.02 -4.53 -3.24
CA LEU A 114 6.75 -5.50 -2.42
C LEU A 114 8.16 -4.97 -2.17
N CYS A 115 8.55 -4.94 -0.90
CA CYS A 115 9.89 -4.62 -0.45
C CYS A 115 10.47 -5.81 0.31
N LYS A 116 11.67 -6.27 -0.05
CA LYS A 116 12.38 -7.37 0.64
C LYS A 116 13.61 -6.81 1.33
N VAL A 117 13.72 -7.02 2.64
CA VAL A 117 14.84 -6.54 3.45
C VAL A 117 15.34 -7.62 4.41
N ASN A 118 16.56 -7.44 4.92
CA ASN A 118 17.03 -8.22 6.07
C ASN A 118 16.51 -7.57 7.36
N PHE A 119 15.56 -8.19 8.04
CA PHE A 119 14.93 -7.59 9.23
C PHE A 119 15.87 -7.45 10.43
N THR A 120 17.00 -8.15 10.45
CA THR A 120 18.01 -7.99 11.52
C THR A 120 18.85 -6.72 11.36
N GLU A 121 18.87 -6.16 10.15
CA GLU A 121 19.57 -4.92 9.82
C GLU A 121 18.62 -3.70 9.80
N CYS A 122 17.33 -3.95 9.75
CA CYS A 122 16.29 -2.92 9.71
C CYS A 122 15.60 -2.78 11.07
N LYS A 123 15.93 -1.73 11.82
CA LYS A 123 15.16 -1.34 13.01
C LYS A 123 13.91 -0.59 12.56
N ALA A 124 12.77 -1.24 12.68
CA ALA A 124 11.49 -0.55 12.50
C ALA A 124 11.31 0.46 13.66
N LEU A 125 11.03 1.71 13.29
CA LEU A 125 10.72 2.80 14.21
C LEU A 125 9.42 3.42 13.76
N ALA A 126 8.45 3.56 14.66
CA ALA A 126 7.22 4.27 14.36
C ALA A 126 7.53 5.73 14.01
N GLY A 127 7.02 6.19 12.87
CA GLY A 127 7.09 7.60 12.44
C GLY A 127 5.88 8.41 12.90
N ASP A 128 5.77 9.65 12.41
CA ASP A 128 4.88 10.69 12.94
C ASP A 128 3.38 10.29 13.01
N ASP A 129 2.85 9.57 12.02
CA ASP A 129 1.43 9.19 11.93
C ASP A 129 1.16 7.74 12.40
N ALA A 130 2.20 6.93 12.60
CA ALA A 130 2.09 5.58 13.12
C ALA A 130 2.23 5.58 14.65
N LYS A 131 1.25 4.98 15.35
CA LYS A 131 1.34 4.79 16.79
C LYS A 131 2.43 3.77 17.16
N ASN A 132 2.65 2.80 16.29
CA ASN A 132 3.65 1.74 16.43
C ASN A 132 4.02 1.17 15.06
N ALA A 133 5.22 0.58 14.93
CA ALA A 133 5.67 -0.17 13.76
C ALA A 133 6.36 -1.46 14.25
N GLU A 134 5.85 -2.62 13.88
CA GLU A 134 6.30 -3.90 14.42
C GLU A 134 6.44 -4.99 13.35
N TRP A 135 7.40 -5.88 13.59
CA TRP A 135 7.60 -7.08 12.82
C TRP A 135 6.72 -8.23 13.34
N PHE A 136 5.85 -8.74 12.47
CA PHE A 136 5.05 -9.93 12.70
C PHE A 136 5.73 -11.15 12.08
N ASP A 137 5.82 -12.24 12.81
CA ASP A 137 6.22 -13.53 12.24
C ASP A 137 5.18 -13.95 11.18
N LEU A 138 5.66 -14.20 9.96
CA LEU A 138 4.82 -14.57 8.83
C LEU A 138 4.88 -16.07 8.58
N THR A 139 3.78 -16.75 8.72
CA THR A 139 3.65 -18.15 8.34
C THR A 139 2.52 -18.37 7.34
N VAL A 140 2.74 -19.29 6.40
CA VAL A 140 1.73 -19.68 5.41
C VAL A 140 1.60 -21.20 5.44
N LYS A 141 0.43 -21.69 5.86
CA LYS A 141 0.12 -23.14 5.91
C LYS A 141 -1.30 -23.39 5.41
N ASN A 142 -1.46 -24.31 4.46
CA ASN A 142 -2.78 -24.70 3.94
C ASN A 142 -3.62 -23.48 3.48
N GLN A 143 -3.02 -22.52 2.78
CA GLN A 143 -3.63 -21.27 2.32
C GLN A 143 -4.05 -20.30 3.46
N ILE A 144 -3.68 -20.61 4.70
CA ILE A 144 -3.87 -19.72 5.83
C ILE A 144 -2.59 -18.91 6.02
N ILE A 145 -2.73 -17.61 6.00
CA ILE A 145 -1.70 -16.64 6.31
C ILE A 145 -1.87 -16.24 7.76
N THR A 146 -0.82 -16.37 8.55
CA THR A 146 -0.80 -15.98 9.97
C THR A 146 0.32 -15.00 10.22
N LEU A 147 -0.02 -13.89 10.86
CA LEU A 147 0.85 -12.82 11.31
C LEU A 147 0.80 -12.80 12.84
N ASP A 148 1.93 -12.93 13.51
CA ASP A 148 2.04 -13.03 14.97
C ASP A 148 3.20 -12.20 15.49
N ASN A 149 2.95 -11.26 16.41
CA ASN A 149 4.00 -10.47 17.09
C ASN A 149 4.09 -10.79 18.60
N GLY A 150 3.39 -11.84 19.05
CA GLY A 150 3.33 -12.25 20.46
C GLY A 150 2.14 -11.63 21.21
N ASP A 151 1.76 -10.40 20.89
CA ASP A 151 0.63 -9.70 21.53
C ASP A 151 -0.65 -9.75 20.70
N CYS A 152 -0.51 -9.89 19.38
CA CYS A 152 -1.61 -9.90 18.42
C CYS A 152 -1.40 -10.98 17.38
N VAL A 153 -2.44 -11.75 17.08
CA VAL A 153 -2.44 -12.77 16.03
C VAL A 153 -3.52 -12.45 15.02
N ILE A 154 -3.11 -12.22 13.77
CA ILE A 154 -4.01 -11.99 12.64
C ILE A 154 -3.90 -13.17 11.69
N SER A 155 -4.97 -13.91 11.50
CA SER A 155 -5.02 -15.06 10.60
C SER A 155 -6.18 -14.96 9.63
N PHE A 156 -5.90 -15.24 8.37
CA PHE A 156 -6.92 -15.23 7.32
C PHE A 156 -6.58 -16.22 6.21
N LYS A 157 -7.63 -16.71 5.54
CA LYS A 157 -7.54 -17.53 4.34
C LYS A 157 -7.78 -16.64 3.13
N TYR A 158 -6.98 -16.82 2.09
CA TYR A 158 -7.22 -16.21 0.79
C TYR A 158 -7.54 -17.31 -0.23
N GLU A 159 -8.73 -17.28 -0.78
CA GLU A 159 -9.18 -18.24 -1.77
C GLU A 159 -10.12 -17.59 -2.78
N SER A 160 -9.84 -17.80 -4.06
CA SER A 160 -10.69 -17.30 -5.16
C SER A 160 -10.96 -15.79 -5.11
N GLY A 161 -9.96 -14.98 -4.72
CA GLY A 161 -10.08 -13.52 -4.63
C GLY A 161 -10.85 -13.02 -3.40
N LYS A 162 -11.08 -13.87 -2.39
CA LYS A 162 -11.80 -13.51 -1.17
C LYS A 162 -10.94 -13.74 0.06
N ILE A 163 -11.07 -12.82 1.02
CA ILE A 163 -10.46 -12.92 2.36
C ILE A 163 -11.51 -13.44 3.34
N GLU A 164 -11.16 -14.48 4.07
CA GLU A 164 -11.91 -14.99 5.21
C GLU A 164 -11.02 -14.92 6.46
N TYR A 165 -11.35 -14.04 7.40
CA TYR A 165 -10.62 -13.93 8.66
C TYR A 165 -10.95 -15.08 9.59
N ILE A 166 -9.93 -15.72 10.15
CA ILE A 166 -10.01 -16.80 11.13
C ILE A 166 -9.84 -16.23 12.54
N SER A 167 -8.93 -15.23 12.68
CA SER A 167 -8.73 -14.54 13.95
C SER A 167 -9.81 -13.50 14.22
N LYS A 168 -9.88 -13.05 15.49
CA LYS A 168 -10.71 -11.92 15.90
C LYS A 168 -10.14 -10.59 15.36
N ASP A 169 -8.81 -10.47 15.42
CA ASP A 169 -8.12 -9.28 14.95
C ASP A 169 -8.01 -9.30 13.43
N LYS A 170 -8.09 -8.12 12.83
CA LYS A 170 -8.12 -7.91 11.39
C LYS A 170 -7.19 -6.78 10.99
N LEU A 171 -6.80 -6.78 9.73
CA LEU A 171 -6.08 -5.65 9.12
C LEU A 171 -7.05 -4.54 8.72
N ALA A 172 -6.55 -3.31 8.67
CA ALA A 172 -7.27 -2.18 8.10
C ALA A 172 -7.46 -2.36 6.59
N PHE A 173 -8.48 -1.71 6.05
CA PHE A 173 -8.79 -1.68 4.62
C PHE A 173 -8.85 -3.07 3.97
N ASP A 174 -8.35 -3.17 2.73
CA ASP A 174 -8.18 -4.41 1.97
C ASP A 174 -6.73 -4.95 2.05
N HIS A 175 -5.96 -4.58 3.07
CA HIS A 175 -4.55 -4.92 3.20
C HIS A 175 -4.29 -6.43 3.27
N ALA A 176 -5.24 -7.21 3.78
CA ALA A 176 -5.14 -8.68 3.72
C ALA A 176 -5.10 -9.21 2.28
N GLU A 177 -5.85 -8.60 1.34
CA GLU A 177 -5.83 -8.96 -0.07
C GLU A 177 -4.48 -8.60 -0.72
N ILE A 178 -3.94 -7.42 -0.39
CA ILE A 178 -2.62 -6.96 -0.87
C ILE A 178 -1.51 -7.91 -0.38
N ILE A 179 -1.52 -8.27 0.91
CA ILE A 179 -0.56 -9.22 1.51
C ILE A 179 -0.65 -10.58 0.84
N ALA A 180 -1.87 -11.10 0.64
CA ALA A 180 -2.06 -12.38 -0.02
C ALA A 180 -1.47 -12.39 -1.44
N LYS A 181 -1.67 -11.30 -2.20
CA LYS A 181 -1.08 -11.14 -3.53
C LYS A 181 0.44 -11.03 -3.51
N ALA A 182 1.01 -10.35 -2.53
CA ALA A 182 2.46 -10.28 -2.36
C ALA A 182 3.08 -11.65 -2.08
N ILE A 183 2.41 -12.48 -1.28
CA ILE A 183 2.86 -13.84 -0.93
C ILE A 183 2.88 -14.74 -2.16
N GLU A 184 1.97 -14.58 -3.12
CA GLU A 184 1.99 -15.32 -4.39
C GLU A 184 3.24 -15.00 -5.25
N LEU A 185 3.95 -13.89 -4.98
CA LEU A 185 5.15 -13.43 -5.68
C LEU A 185 6.46 -13.79 -4.95
N LEU A 186 6.39 -14.44 -3.78
CA LEU A 186 7.56 -14.86 -2.98
C LEU A 186 8.09 -16.22 -3.38
#